data_19b518206a972ea5639fb4323ec226bb
#
_entry.id   19b518206a972ea5639fb4323ec226bb
#
_cell.length_a   1.000
_cell.length_b   1.000
_cell.length_c   1.000
_cell.angle_alpha   90.00
_cell.angle_beta   90.00
_cell.angle_gamma   90.00
#
_symmetry.space_group_name_H-M   'P 1'
#
loop_
_entity.id
_entity.type
_entity.pdbx_description
1 polymer ?
#
loop_
_entity_poly.entity_id
_entity_poly.type
_entity_poly.pdbx_seq_one_letter_code
_entity_poly.pdbx_strand_id
1 'polypeptide(L)'
;GNIDSFILEKLLRKAWMYWQSRSGEPYSNMPYAFTGHIVVLVNENTYSDGEAFADGFRRLKLGKTIGTRTWGGEIWLGSSNTLSDNGLARAPMNGVYSDNEWLIEGHGFVPDIEVDNLPYATFKGEDAQLDAAIKHLQQLIKEDPREVPVHPAYPDKSFKNNKKKVE
;
A
#
# COMPACT_ATOMS: atom_id res chain seq x y z
N GLY A 1 -8.41 13.77 -5.25
CA GLY A 1 -9.10 12.50 -4.98
C GLY A 1 -9.56 12.42 -3.54
N ASN A 2 -9.99 11.25 -3.13
CA ASN A 2 -10.38 10.91 -1.75
C ASN A 2 -10.57 9.38 -1.67
N ILE A 3 -9.53 8.63 -2.01
CA ILE A 3 -9.55 7.17 -2.05
C ILE A 3 -8.37 6.55 -1.28
N ASP A 4 -7.40 7.37 -0.88
CA ASP A 4 -6.19 6.98 -0.16
C ASP A 4 -6.48 6.04 1.01
N SER A 5 -7.33 6.48 1.93
CA SER A 5 -7.69 5.74 3.16
C SER A 5 -8.41 4.43 2.85
N PHE A 6 -9.24 4.39 1.80
CA PHE A 6 -9.90 3.16 1.37
C PHE A 6 -8.90 2.11 0.87
N ILE A 7 -7.88 2.53 0.12
CA ILE A 7 -6.83 1.63 -0.36
C ILE A 7 -5.94 1.19 0.80
N LEU A 8 -5.49 2.13 1.63
CA LEU A 8 -4.64 1.85 2.79
C LEU A 8 -5.32 0.88 3.77
N GLU A 9 -6.63 1.03 4.02
CA GLU A 9 -7.41 0.08 4.82
C GLU A 9 -7.31 -1.36 4.29
N LYS A 10 -7.35 -1.56 2.97
CA LYS A 10 -7.22 -2.89 2.38
C LYS A 10 -5.80 -3.44 2.54
N LEU A 11 -4.80 -2.59 2.34
CA LEU A 11 -3.39 -2.98 2.47
C LEU A 11 -2.98 -3.29 3.92
N LEU A 12 -3.67 -2.71 4.91
CA LEU A 12 -3.44 -2.99 6.33
C LEU A 12 -4.00 -4.34 6.78
N ARG A 13 -4.86 -4.99 6.00
CA ARG A 13 -5.46 -6.27 6.38
C ARG A 13 -4.41 -7.36 6.48
N LYS A 14 -4.53 -8.18 7.52
CA LYS A 14 -3.62 -9.31 7.79
C LYS A 14 -4.38 -10.62 7.77
N ALA A 15 -3.83 -11.63 7.11
CA ALA A 15 -4.31 -12.98 7.26
C ALA A 15 -4.04 -13.45 8.71
N TRP A 16 -5.08 -13.84 9.43
CA TRP A 16 -5.01 -14.30 10.83
C TRP A 16 -5.40 -15.76 10.99
N MET A 17 -6.03 -16.34 9.95
CA MET A 17 -6.47 -17.73 9.92
C MET A 17 -6.42 -18.24 8.47
N TYR A 18 -6.16 -19.54 8.32
CA TYR A 18 -6.12 -20.19 7.01
C TYR A 18 -7.09 -21.37 7.00
N TRP A 19 -7.71 -21.57 5.87
CA TRP A 19 -8.51 -22.73 5.58
C TRP A 19 -7.67 -23.75 4.81
N GLN A 20 -7.72 -25.02 5.25
CA GLN A 20 -7.17 -26.14 4.51
C GLN A 20 -8.31 -27.08 4.13
N SER A 21 -8.62 -27.15 2.85
CA SER A 21 -9.53 -28.16 2.32
C SER A 21 -8.83 -29.52 2.20
N ARG A 22 -9.60 -30.58 1.99
CA ARG A 22 -9.03 -31.92 1.76
C ARG A 22 -8.20 -32.02 0.48
N SER A 23 -8.48 -31.16 -0.47
CA SER A 23 -7.76 -31.06 -1.74
C SER A 23 -7.56 -29.58 -2.07
N GLY A 24 -6.43 -29.23 -2.68
CA GLY A 24 -6.08 -27.87 -3.05
C GLY A 24 -5.20 -27.15 -2.02
N GLU A 25 -4.82 -25.94 -2.37
CA GLU A 25 -3.94 -25.11 -1.58
C GLU A 25 -4.67 -24.40 -0.43
N PRO A 26 -3.97 -24.07 0.66
CA PRO A 26 -4.52 -23.25 1.73
C PRO A 26 -4.92 -21.86 1.23
N TYR A 27 -5.95 -21.28 1.82
CA TYR A 27 -6.33 -19.89 1.55
C TYR A 27 -6.66 -19.13 2.83
N SER A 28 -6.42 -17.82 2.83
CA SER A 28 -6.63 -16.99 4.02
C SER A 28 -8.11 -16.68 4.26
N ASN A 29 -8.49 -16.51 5.53
CA ASN A 29 -9.86 -16.13 5.92
C ASN A 29 -10.16 -14.64 5.73
N MET A 30 -9.14 -13.76 5.73
CA MET A 30 -9.34 -12.32 5.59
C MET A 30 -9.40 -11.93 4.11
N PRO A 31 -10.55 -11.43 3.60
CA PRO A 31 -10.65 -10.96 2.23
C PRO A 31 -9.68 -9.83 1.94
N TYR A 32 -9.05 -9.86 0.79
CA TYR A 32 -8.10 -8.85 0.31
C TYR A 32 -6.85 -8.67 1.21
N ALA A 33 -6.56 -9.58 2.13
CA ALA A 33 -5.30 -9.56 2.86
C ALA A 33 -4.16 -9.99 1.94
N PHE A 34 -3.38 -9.03 1.48
CA PHE A 34 -2.17 -9.30 0.71
C PHE A 34 -1.01 -9.60 1.67
N THR A 35 -0.32 -10.71 1.46
CA THR A 35 0.78 -11.16 2.34
C THR A 35 2.16 -10.92 1.76
N GLY A 36 2.26 -10.53 0.48
CA GLY A 36 3.52 -10.27 -0.20
C GLY A 36 4.15 -8.92 0.16
N HIS A 37 5.25 -8.62 -0.49
CA HIS A 37 5.93 -7.32 -0.41
C HIS A 37 5.30 -6.33 -1.39
N ILE A 38 5.24 -5.07 -1.00
CA ILE A 38 4.64 -3.99 -1.79
C ILE A 38 5.62 -2.83 -1.85
N VAL A 39 5.68 -2.17 -2.99
CA VAL A 39 6.30 -0.87 -3.17
C VAL A 39 5.34 0.08 -3.86
N VAL A 40 5.52 1.36 -3.67
CA VAL A 40 4.76 2.42 -4.35
C VAL A 40 5.71 3.23 -5.20
N LEU A 41 5.36 3.42 -6.48
CA LEU A 41 6.07 4.32 -7.38
C LEU A 41 5.43 5.70 -7.36
N VAL A 42 6.24 6.73 -7.23
CA VAL A 42 5.82 8.14 -7.20
C VAL A 42 6.71 8.99 -8.11
N ASN A 43 6.16 10.06 -8.64
CA ASN A 43 6.92 11.04 -9.40
C ASN A 43 6.31 12.45 -9.26
N GLU A 44 6.85 13.42 -9.97
CA GLU A 44 6.41 14.81 -9.98
C GLU A 44 4.95 15.01 -10.44
N ASN A 45 4.35 14.01 -11.08
CA ASN A 45 2.93 14.02 -11.47
C ASN A 45 2.01 13.38 -10.41
N THR A 46 2.57 12.84 -9.34
CA THR A 46 1.80 12.39 -8.17
C THR A 46 1.40 13.62 -7.37
N TYR A 47 0.10 13.84 -7.17
CA TYR A 47 -0.41 15.02 -6.47
C TYR A 47 -1.64 14.70 -5.61
N SER A 48 -1.92 15.59 -4.64
CA SER A 48 -3.11 15.59 -3.79
C SER A 48 -3.30 14.23 -3.08
N ASP A 49 -4.42 13.58 -3.21
CA ASP A 49 -4.75 12.27 -2.64
C ASP A 49 -3.71 11.17 -2.93
N GLY A 50 -2.99 11.27 -4.08
CA GLY A 50 -1.87 10.39 -4.40
C GLY A 50 -0.66 10.61 -3.48
N GLU A 51 -0.45 11.85 -3.04
CA GLU A 51 0.61 12.19 -2.06
C GLU A 51 0.23 11.72 -0.66
N ALA A 52 -1.04 11.93 -0.27
CA ALA A 52 -1.61 11.40 0.97
C ALA A 52 -1.48 9.87 1.04
N PHE A 53 -1.80 9.19 -0.06
CA PHE A 53 -1.62 7.74 -0.17
C PHE A 53 -0.16 7.33 0.03
N ALA A 54 0.79 7.99 -0.65
CA ALA A 54 2.21 7.66 -0.57
C ALA A 54 2.80 7.90 0.85
N ASP A 55 2.45 9.01 1.48
CA ASP A 55 2.88 9.32 2.84
C ASP A 55 2.24 8.38 3.86
N GLY A 56 0.94 8.11 3.73
CA GLY A 56 0.23 7.14 4.54
C GLY A 56 0.80 5.73 4.42
N PHE A 57 1.12 5.29 3.20
CA PHE A 57 1.75 3.99 2.94
C PHE A 57 3.09 3.85 3.70
N ARG A 58 3.93 4.87 3.67
CA ARG A 58 5.20 4.91 4.41
C ARG A 58 5.00 4.96 5.92
N ARG A 59 4.12 5.85 6.43
CA ARG A 59 3.85 5.98 7.87
C ARG A 59 3.26 4.71 8.47
N LEU A 60 2.42 4.02 7.73
CA LEU A 60 1.83 2.72 8.11
C LEU A 60 2.81 1.54 7.93
N LYS A 61 4.04 1.80 7.45
CA LYS A 61 5.10 0.79 7.26
C LYS A 61 4.70 -0.37 6.36
N LEU A 62 3.94 -0.08 5.31
CA LEU A 62 3.45 -1.08 4.37
C LEU A 62 4.52 -1.53 3.37
N GLY A 63 5.53 -0.69 3.12
CA GLY A 63 6.64 -0.96 2.22
C GLY A 63 7.46 0.30 1.94
N LYS A 64 8.26 0.27 0.87
CA LYS A 64 9.07 1.38 0.41
C LYS A 64 8.40 2.15 -0.72
N THR A 65 8.70 3.43 -0.79
CA THR A 65 8.33 4.30 -1.89
C THR A 65 9.55 4.57 -2.76
N ILE A 66 9.40 4.54 -4.08
CA ILE A 66 10.49 4.65 -5.06
C ILE A 66 10.07 5.67 -6.12
N GLY A 67 10.99 6.52 -6.55
CA GLY A 67 10.74 7.46 -7.62
C GLY A 67 11.36 8.82 -7.40
N THR A 68 10.64 9.89 -7.74
CA THR A 68 11.06 11.28 -7.52
C THR A 68 10.07 11.98 -6.59
N ARG A 69 10.49 13.15 -6.05
CA ARG A 69 9.64 13.98 -5.19
C ARG A 69 8.34 14.33 -5.91
N THR A 70 7.23 14.24 -5.19
CA THR A 70 5.90 14.53 -5.71
C THR A 70 5.61 16.03 -5.85
N TRP A 71 4.45 16.38 -6.34
CA TRP A 71 4.11 17.76 -6.73
C TRP A 71 4.10 18.74 -5.56
N GLY A 72 3.51 18.39 -4.42
CA GLY A 72 3.42 19.25 -3.24
C GLY A 72 2.14 20.07 -3.16
N GLY A 73 1.02 19.48 -3.52
CA GLY A 73 -0.28 20.13 -3.46
C GLY A 73 -1.34 19.27 -2.80
N GLU A 74 -1.49 19.37 -1.50
CA GLU A 74 -2.40 18.52 -0.71
C GLU A 74 -3.39 19.30 0.17
N ILE A 75 -3.55 20.59 -0.01
CA ILE A 75 -4.62 21.31 0.68
C ILE A 75 -5.98 20.91 0.10
N TRP A 76 -6.89 20.50 0.97
CA TRP A 76 -8.25 20.13 0.60
C TRP A 76 -9.10 21.37 0.30
N LEU A 77 -9.67 21.41 -0.89
CA LEU A 77 -10.43 22.53 -1.40
C LEU A 77 -11.93 22.35 -1.15
N GLY A 78 -12.55 23.35 -0.55
CA GLY A 78 -14.02 23.41 -0.41
C GLY A 78 -14.71 23.63 -1.74
N SER A 79 -15.95 23.14 -1.84
CA SER A 79 -16.81 23.31 -3.02
C SER A 79 -18.09 24.09 -2.74
N SER A 80 -18.15 24.77 -1.60
CA SER A 80 -19.38 25.48 -1.13
C SER A 80 -19.54 26.90 -1.68
N ASN A 81 -18.52 27.47 -2.32
CA ASN A 81 -18.54 28.85 -2.80
C ASN A 81 -19.04 28.92 -4.26
N THR A 82 -20.35 28.80 -4.45
CA THR A 82 -20.99 29.00 -5.76
C THR A 82 -21.12 30.48 -6.05
N LEU A 83 -20.65 30.90 -7.22
CA LEU A 83 -20.75 32.27 -7.70
C LEU A 83 -22.11 32.55 -8.38
N SER A 84 -22.43 33.80 -8.60
CA SER A 84 -23.71 34.22 -9.19
C SER A 84 -23.94 33.74 -10.64
N ASP A 85 -22.87 33.38 -11.34
CA ASP A 85 -22.86 32.83 -12.70
C ASP A 85 -22.84 31.28 -12.70
N ASN A 86 -23.07 30.62 -11.54
CA ASN A 86 -22.91 29.21 -11.31
C ASN A 86 -21.46 28.69 -11.42
N GLY A 87 -20.46 29.56 -11.49
CA GLY A 87 -19.07 29.20 -11.31
C GLY A 87 -18.80 28.76 -9.87
N LEU A 88 -17.66 28.11 -9.63
CA LEU A 88 -17.26 27.63 -8.33
C LEU A 88 -15.91 28.22 -7.93
N ALA A 89 -15.89 29.04 -6.88
CA ALA A 89 -14.67 29.52 -6.26
C ALA A 89 -14.19 28.53 -5.20
N ARG A 90 -13.21 27.72 -5.54
CA ARG A 90 -12.61 26.78 -4.60
C ARG A 90 -11.61 27.49 -3.71
N ALA A 91 -11.72 27.28 -2.41
CA ALA A 91 -10.79 27.82 -1.44
C ALA A 91 -10.17 26.70 -0.60
N PRO A 92 -8.90 26.83 -0.16
CA PRO A 92 -8.29 25.90 0.76
C PRO A 92 -9.07 25.95 2.10
N MET A 93 -9.54 24.78 2.57
CA MET A 93 -10.33 24.67 3.79
C MET A 93 -9.67 23.80 4.84
N ASN A 94 -8.97 22.75 4.44
CA ASN A 94 -8.34 21.81 5.37
C ASN A 94 -6.88 21.59 4.97
N GLY A 95 -5.96 21.87 5.88
CA GLY A 95 -4.59 21.39 5.80
C GLY A 95 -4.48 20.01 6.46
N VAL A 96 -3.47 19.25 6.07
CA VAL A 96 -3.20 17.93 6.63
C VAL A 96 -1.96 17.95 7.52
N TYR A 97 -2.00 17.25 8.64
CA TYR A 97 -0.88 17.20 9.58
C TYR A 97 -0.77 15.82 10.25
N SER A 98 0.42 15.49 10.71
CA SER A 98 0.72 14.35 11.56
C SER A 98 1.95 14.65 12.41
N ASP A 99 2.03 14.06 13.59
CA ASP A 99 3.21 14.15 14.47
C ASP A 99 3.68 15.60 14.74
N ASN A 100 2.76 16.55 14.85
CA ASN A 100 2.98 17.99 15.05
C ASN A 100 3.63 18.74 13.87
N GLU A 101 3.56 18.21 12.66
CA GLU A 101 4.02 18.86 11.44
C GLU A 101 2.92 18.93 10.37
N TRP A 102 2.91 19.99 9.58
CA TRP A 102 2.11 20.06 8.37
C TRP A 102 2.74 19.18 7.30
N LEU A 103 1.90 18.41 6.59
CA LEU A 103 2.35 17.46 5.60
C LEU A 103 2.25 18.05 4.18
N ILE A 104 3.22 17.71 3.34
CA ILE A 104 3.17 17.73 1.87
C ILE A 104 3.00 19.10 1.24
N GLU A 105 1.99 19.90 1.64
CA GLU A 105 1.69 21.18 0.99
C GLU A 105 2.92 22.08 0.87
N GLY A 106 3.21 22.52 -0.35
CA GLY A 106 4.34 23.38 -0.67
C GLY A 106 5.71 22.71 -0.82
N HIS A 107 5.86 21.45 -0.41
CA HIS A 107 7.16 20.75 -0.49
C HIS A 107 7.12 19.35 -1.11
N GLY A 108 5.95 18.72 -1.19
CA GLY A 108 5.78 17.38 -1.73
C GLY A 108 6.26 16.26 -0.80
N PHE A 109 5.99 15.04 -1.24
CA PHE A 109 6.47 13.82 -0.59
C PHE A 109 7.79 13.38 -1.24
N VAL A 110 8.81 13.11 -0.42
CA VAL A 110 10.11 12.59 -0.88
C VAL A 110 10.12 11.07 -0.71
N PRO A 111 10.37 10.29 -1.79
CA PRO A 111 10.39 8.83 -1.71
C PRO A 111 11.56 8.30 -0.86
N ASP A 112 11.44 7.05 -0.39
CA ASP A 112 12.52 6.36 0.34
C ASP A 112 13.73 6.05 -0.52
N ILE A 113 13.50 5.76 -1.80
CA ILE A 113 14.54 5.45 -2.79
C ILE A 113 14.34 6.37 -3.98
N GLU A 114 15.28 7.28 -4.17
CA GLU A 114 15.21 8.25 -5.26
C GLU A 114 15.73 7.63 -6.57
N VAL A 115 14.87 7.58 -7.57
CA VAL A 115 15.17 7.11 -8.93
C VAL A 115 14.38 7.94 -9.92
N ASP A 116 15.05 8.49 -10.91
CA ASP A 116 14.43 9.29 -11.97
C ASP A 116 14.38 8.53 -13.29
N ASN A 117 13.29 8.71 -14.02
CA ASN A 117 13.10 8.24 -15.37
C ASN A 117 13.57 9.32 -16.35
N LEU A 118 14.82 9.23 -16.80
CA LEU A 118 15.39 10.23 -17.70
C LEU A 118 14.64 10.27 -19.05
N PRO A 119 14.29 11.46 -19.57
CA PRO A 119 13.41 11.61 -20.74
C PRO A 119 13.86 10.81 -21.98
N TYR A 120 15.15 10.79 -22.28
CA TYR A 120 15.65 10.05 -23.44
C TYR A 120 15.58 8.53 -23.24
N ALA A 121 15.89 8.03 -22.05
CA ALA A 121 15.79 6.61 -21.70
C ALA A 121 14.31 6.16 -21.77
N THR A 122 13.41 6.95 -21.21
CA THR A 122 11.94 6.71 -21.29
C THR A 122 11.45 6.69 -22.74
N PHE A 123 11.92 7.61 -23.58
CA PHE A 123 11.61 7.60 -25.02
C PHE A 123 12.08 6.31 -25.72
N LYS A 124 13.14 5.68 -25.23
CA LYS A 124 13.63 4.39 -25.71
C LYS A 124 12.88 3.18 -25.10
N GLY A 125 11.95 3.41 -24.22
CA GLY A 125 11.17 2.37 -23.55
C GLY A 125 11.79 1.83 -22.26
N GLU A 126 12.79 2.53 -21.70
CA GLU A 126 13.39 2.20 -20.42
C GLU A 126 12.53 2.82 -19.29
N ASP A 127 12.40 2.09 -18.17
CA ASP A 127 11.71 2.53 -16.96
C ASP A 127 12.58 2.19 -15.73
N ALA A 128 13.45 3.12 -15.38
CA ALA A 128 14.39 2.94 -14.27
C ALA A 128 13.67 2.83 -12.91
N GLN A 129 12.55 3.48 -12.74
CA GLN A 129 11.76 3.39 -11.51
C GLN A 129 11.14 2.00 -11.35
N LEU A 130 10.55 1.45 -12.42
CA LEU A 130 9.99 0.09 -12.42
C LEU A 130 11.10 -0.94 -12.20
N ASP A 131 12.23 -0.81 -12.87
CA ASP A 131 13.38 -1.71 -12.72
C ASP A 131 13.92 -1.71 -11.28
N ALA A 132 14.03 -0.53 -10.66
CA ALA A 132 14.43 -0.41 -9.26
C ALA A 132 13.41 -1.08 -8.32
N ALA A 133 12.12 -0.92 -8.57
CA ALA A 133 11.05 -1.56 -7.82
C ALA A 133 11.11 -3.08 -7.92
N ILE A 134 11.24 -3.60 -9.13
CA ILE A 134 11.36 -5.06 -9.37
C ILE A 134 12.59 -5.61 -8.64
N LYS A 135 13.74 -4.96 -8.76
CA LYS A 135 14.97 -5.37 -8.09
C LYS A 135 14.82 -5.39 -6.57
N HIS A 136 14.20 -4.34 -6.02
CA HIS A 136 13.95 -4.26 -4.58
C HIS A 136 13.00 -5.37 -4.10
N LEU A 137 11.90 -5.61 -4.81
CA LEU A 137 10.96 -6.68 -4.48
C LEU A 137 11.59 -8.08 -4.59
N GLN A 138 12.41 -8.32 -5.61
CA GLN A 138 13.13 -9.58 -5.77
C GLN A 138 14.10 -9.85 -4.61
N GLN A 139 14.74 -8.79 -4.09
CA GLN A 139 15.60 -8.89 -2.92
C GLN A 139 14.77 -9.23 -1.67
N LEU A 140 13.67 -8.51 -1.43
CA LEU A 140 12.79 -8.76 -0.28
C LEU A 140 12.20 -10.19 -0.29
N ILE A 141 11.78 -10.70 -1.45
CA ILE A 141 11.27 -12.07 -1.59
C ILE A 141 12.35 -13.11 -1.22
N LYS A 142 13.60 -12.81 -1.52
CA LYS A 142 14.73 -13.67 -1.17
C LYS A 142 15.05 -13.68 0.32
N GLU A 143 14.93 -12.51 0.97
CA GLU A 143 15.25 -12.31 2.38
C GLU A 143 14.08 -12.74 3.29
N ASP A 144 12.85 -12.55 2.84
CA ASP A 144 11.60 -12.85 3.57
C ASP A 144 10.55 -13.38 2.57
N PRO A 145 10.55 -14.67 2.23
CA PRO A 145 9.69 -15.25 1.18
C PRO A 145 8.18 -15.21 1.49
N ARG A 146 7.77 -14.88 2.70
CA ARG A 146 6.35 -14.76 3.08
C ARG A 146 5.50 -15.97 2.71
N GLU A 147 5.97 -17.17 3.05
CA GLU A 147 5.29 -18.43 2.77
C GLU A 147 3.94 -18.52 3.51
N VAL A 148 2.98 -19.18 2.88
CA VAL A 148 1.73 -19.56 3.56
C VAL A 148 2.04 -20.61 4.63
N PRO A 149 1.57 -20.45 5.88
CA PRO A 149 1.83 -21.39 6.95
C PRO A 149 1.35 -22.81 6.59
N VAL A 150 2.21 -23.79 6.82
CA VAL A 150 1.85 -25.19 6.64
C VAL A 150 0.83 -25.60 7.71
N HIS A 151 -0.24 -26.27 7.31
CA HIS A 151 -1.24 -26.76 8.26
C HIS A 151 -0.66 -27.82 9.19
N PRO A 152 -1.12 -27.92 10.45
CA PRO A 152 -0.72 -28.99 11.36
C PRO A 152 -1.18 -30.36 10.85
N ALA A 153 -0.55 -31.42 11.34
CA ALA A 153 -0.97 -32.77 10.99
C ALA A 153 -2.46 -32.99 11.32
N TYR A 154 -3.17 -33.66 10.43
CA TYR A 154 -4.56 -33.99 10.68
C TYR A 154 -4.72 -34.83 11.96
N PRO A 155 -5.73 -34.51 12.79
CA PRO A 155 -5.95 -35.28 14.03
C PRO A 155 -6.30 -36.73 13.68
N ASP A 156 -5.65 -37.67 14.37
CA ASP A 156 -6.00 -39.08 14.27
C ASP A 156 -7.36 -39.32 14.97
N LYS A 157 -8.39 -39.56 14.14
CA LYS A 157 -9.76 -39.88 14.58
C LYS A 157 -10.06 -41.39 14.56
N SER A 158 -9.02 -42.23 14.50
CA SER A 158 -9.20 -43.68 14.58
C SER A 158 -9.82 -44.09 15.93
N PHE A 159 -10.56 -45.19 15.93
CA PHE A 159 -11.21 -45.71 17.13
C PHE A 159 -10.20 -46.03 18.28
N LYS A 160 -8.91 -46.22 17.98
CA LYS A 160 -7.87 -46.44 18.96
C LYS A 160 -7.58 -45.23 19.84
N ASN A 161 -7.80 -44.02 19.33
CA ASN A 161 -7.54 -42.78 20.08
C ASN A 161 -8.78 -42.21 20.79
N ASN A 162 -9.98 -42.68 20.49
CA ASN A 162 -11.21 -42.21 21.14
C ASN A 162 -11.39 -42.68 22.60
N LYS A 163 -10.58 -43.62 23.07
CA LYS A 163 -10.66 -44.16 24.45
C LYS A 163 -9.96 -43.28 25.52
N LYS A 164 -9.23 -42.22 25.14
CA LYS A 164 -8.47 -41.36 26.07
C LYS A 164 -9.14 -40.02 26.43
N LYS A 165 -10.38 -39.77 26.03
CA LYS A 165 -11.09 -38.52 26.31
C LYS A 165 -12.34 -38.63 27.16
N VAL A 166 -12.46 -39.72 27.93
CA VAL A 166 -13.54 -39.89 28.93
C VAL A 166 -12.87 -40.19 30.27
N GLU A 167 -12.22 -39.21 30.85
CA GLU A 167 -11.89 -39.05 32.25
C GLU A 167 -12.05 -37.58 32.63
#